data_8e90d7301e5e778eb2497e3282e67564
#
_entry.id   8e90d7301e5e778eb2497e3282e67564
#
_cell.length_a   1.000
_cell.length_b   1.000
_cell.length_c   1.000
_cell.angle_alpha   90.00
_cell.angle_beta   90.00
_cell.angle_gamma   90.00
#
_symmetry.space_group_name_H-M   'P 1'
#
loop_
_entity.id
_entity.type
_entity.pdbx_description
1 polymer ?
#
loop_
_entity_poly.entity_id
_entity_poly.type
_entity_poly.pdbx_seq_one_letter_code
_entity_poly.pdbx_strand_id
1 'polypeptide(L)'
;MCIRDRLHLISNQPKDKLHSQLDHGKFSRSNKVNGREPVFINQKDAIKRNLKDKDLVQVYNDRGSCYASVVIDNNLRSGVILISTGAWYDPIDPSINNSPCKNGNPNTLTPDKGTSSLAQGPIAHTCMVEIRLAEGEIPSVTAYDPPRFI
;
A
#
# COMPACT_ATOMS: atom_id res chain seq x y z
N MET A 1 -3.87 -20.86 5.23
CA MET A 1 -2.72 -20.06 4.72
C MET A 1 -1.65 -20.02 5.80
N CYS A 2 -0.45 -20.49 5.51
CA CYS A 2 0.61 -20.67 6.51
C CYS A 2 1.18 -19.28 6.93
N ILE A 3 1.27 -19.01 8.22
CA ILE A 3 1.82 -17.75 8.78
C ILE A 3 3.26 -17.49 8.31
N ARG A 4 3.99 -18.54 7.93
CA ARG A 4 5.39 -18.48 7.48
C ARG A 4 5.61 -17.79 6.14
N ASP A 5 4.56 -17.63 5.34
CA ASP A 5 4.67 -17.06 3.98
C ASP A 5 4.25 -15.59 3.93
N ARG A 6 3.69 -15.05 5.02
CA ARG A 6 3.27 -13.64 5.10
C ARG A 6 4.47 -12.71 5.23
N LEU A 7 4.32 -11.53 4.63
CA LEU A 7 5.30 -10.45 4.72
C LEU A 7 4.91 -9.46 5.82
N HIS A 8 5.91 -8.95 6.53
CA HIS A 8 5.69 -7.88 7.49
C HIS A 8 5.62 -6.55 6.75
N LEU A 9 4.50 -5.86 6.87
CA LEU A 9 4.32 -4.52 6.30
C LEU A 9 4.89 -3.46 7.25
N ILE A 10 5.80 -2.66 6.74
CA ILE A 10 6.23 -1.40 7.35
C ILE A 10 5.60 -0.25 6.59
N SER A 11 4.94 0.67 7.32
CA SER A 11 4.31 1.85 6.77
C SER A 11 5.01 3.09 7.34
N ASN A 12 6.08 3.50 6.68
CA ASN A 12 6.90 4.63 7.11
C ASN A 12 6.37 5.98 6.61
N GLN A 13 6.89 7.05 7.16
CA GLN A 13 6.68 8.39 6.61
C GLN A 13 7.35 8.52 5.23
N PRO A 14 6.65 9.03 4.21
CA PRO A 14 7.24 9.29 2.90
C PRO A 14 8.24 10.46 2.98
N LYS A 15 9.22 10.44 2.10
CA LYS A 15 10.21 11.52 1.98
C LYS A 15 9.74 12.70 1.12
N ASP A 16 8.67 12.53 0.38
CA ASP A 16 8.20 13.45 -0.68
C ASP A 16 6.89 14.17 -0.34
N LYS A 17 6.33 13.88 0.83
CA LYS A 17 5.10 14.50 1.35
C LYS A 17 5.05 14.39 2.87
N LEU A 18 4.22 15.18 3.51
CA LEU A 18 4.00 15.12 4.96
C LEU A 18 2.66 14.42 5.24
N HIS A 19 2.72 13.16 5.68
CA HIS A 19 1.53 12.32 5.80
C HIS A 19 0.75 12.30 4.47
N SER A 20 -0.53 12.69 4.48
CA SER A 20 -1.36 12.85 3.27
C SER A 20 -1.32 14.24 2.66
N GLN A 21 -0.64 15.18 3.29
CA GLN A 21 -0.48 16.53 2.75
C GLN A 21 0.44 16.50 1.54
N LEU A 22 0.02 17.17 0.48
CA LEU A 22 0.74 17.25 -0.79
C LEU A 22 0.81 15.92 -1.58
N ASP A 23 0.03 14.89 -1.24
CA ASP A 23 -0.03 13.65 -2.04
C ASP A 23 -0.45 13.94 -3.49
N HIS A 24 -1.31 14.94 -3.71
CA HIS A 24 -1.71 15.46 -5.03
C HIS A 24 -0.62 16.28 -5.71
N GLY A 25 0.42 16.72 -4.99
CA GLY A 25 1.46 17.60 -5.49
C GLY A 25 2.30 16.96 -6.60
N LYS A 26 2.79 17.79 -7.53
CA LYS A 26 3.59 17.33 -8.69
C LYS A 26 4.80 16.48 -8.26
N PHE A 27 5.49 16.89 -7.20
CA PHE A 27 6.67 16.17 -6.69
C PHE A 27 6.31 14.79 -6.13
N SER A 28 5.29 14.70 -5.30
CA SER A 28 4.81 13.41 -4.77
C SER A 28 4.33 12.49 -5.89
N ARG A 29 3.55 13.03 -6.84
CA ARG A 29 3.05 12.24 -7.98
C ARG A 29 4.16 11.75 -8.91
N SER A 30 5.27 12.48 -9.05
CA SER A 30 6.41 12.04 -9.86
C SER A 30 7.17 10.85 -9.25
N ASN A 31 7.03 10.62 -7.95
CA ASN A 31 7.63 9.47 -7.25
C ASN A 31 6.74 8.22 -7.24
N LYS A 32 5.50 8.33 -7.72
CA LYS A 32 4.62 7.17 -7.88
C LYS A 32 5.03 6.33 -9.10
N VAL A 33 4.83 5.03 -9.00
CA VAL A 33 5.10 4.07 -10.09
C VAL A 33 3.76 3.67 -10.70
N ASN A 34 3.60 3.83 -12.01
CA ASN A 34 2.32 3.62 -12.71
C ASN A 34 1.14 4.39 -12.07
N GLY A 35 1.41 5.60 -11.56
CA GLY A 35 0.42 6.45 -10.91
C GLY A 35 0.00 6.01 -9.50
N ARG A 36 0.60 4.96 -8.92
CA ARG A 36 0.27 4.41 -7.61
C ARG A 36 1.45 4.49 -6.64
N GLU A 37 1.17 4.38 -5.36
CA GLU A 37 2.21 4.28 -4.34
C GLU A 37 3.09 3.07 -4.60
N PRO A 38 4.43 3.19 -4.51
CA PRO A 38 5.32 2.05 -4.65
C PRO A 38 5.23 1.12 -3.44
N VAL A 39 5.32 -0.19 -3.67
CA VAL A 39 5.60 -1.20 -2.66
C VAL A 39 7.02 -1.72 -2.86
N PHE A 40 7.87 -1.48 -1.87
CA PHE A 40 9.25 -1.97 -1.90
C PHE A 40 9.30 -3.40 -1.36
N ILE A 41 10.01 -4.26 -2.05
CA ILE A 41 10.14 -5.69 -1.72
C ILE A 41 11.54 -6.19 -2.04
N ASN A 42 12.08 -7.08 -1.20
CA ASN A 42 13.36 -7.73 -1.50
C ASN A 42 13.22 -8.66 -2.71
N GLN A 43 14.25 -8.70 -3.56
CA GLN A 43 14.27 -9.53 -4.77
C GLN A 43 13.98 -11.01 -4.49
N LYS A 44 14.46 -11.56 -3.36
CA LYS A 44 14.21 -12.96 -2.98
C LYS A 44 12.73 -13.24 -2.76
N ASP A 45 12.01 -12.31 -2.16
CA ASP A 45 10.58 -12.43 -1.89
C ASP A 45 9.74 -12.17 -3.15
N ALA A 46 10.19 -11.28 -4.02
CA ALA A 46 9.57 -11.03 -5.33
C ALA A 46 9.66 -12.27 -6.23
N ILE A 47 10.84 -12.90 -6.34
CA ILE A 47 11.05 -14.13 -7.12
C ILE A 47 10.13 -15.27 -6.65
N LYS A 48 10.01 -15.48 -5.33
CA LYS A 48 9.12 -16.51 -4.76
C LYS A 48 7.66 -16.32 -5.16
N ARG A 49 7.26 -15.10 -5.53
CA ARG A 49 5.89 -14.72 -5.89
C ARG A 49 5.72 -14.41 -7.38
N ASN A 50 6.76 -14.69 -8.18
CA ASN A 50 6.80 -14.39 -9.62
C ASN A 50 6.52 -12.91 -9.94
N LEU A 51 6.99 -12.00 -9.08
CA LEU A 51 6.84 -10.56 -9.25
C LEU A 51 8.11 -9.95 -9.84
N LYS A 52 7.92 -8.93 -10.70
CA LYS A 52 8.97 -8.16 -11.34
C LYS A 52 8.86 -6.68 -10.96
N ASP A 53 9.94 -5.95 -11.16
CA ASP A 53 9.94 -4.50 -10.98
C ASP A 53 8.85 -3.84 -11.84
N LYS A 54 8.14 -2.88 -11.26
CA LYS A 54 6.99 -2.15 -11.84
C LYS A 54 5.72 -2.96 -12.07
N ASP A 55 5.66 -4.24 -11.68
CA ASP A 55 4.40 -4.97 -11.72
C ASP A 55 3.34 -4.29 -10.86
N LEU A 56 2.10 -4.29 -11.37
CA LEU A 56 0.94 -3.90 -10.57
C LEU A 56 0.54 -5.08 -9.70
N VAL A 57 0.45 -4.85 -8.40
CA VAL A 57 0.16 -5.89 -7.40
C VAL A 57 -0.98 -5.50 -6.49
N GLN A 58 -1.65 -6.51 -5.96
CA GLN A 58 -2.56 -6.38 -4.85
C GLN A 58 -1.84 -6.79 -3.57
N VAL A 59 -1.77 -5.88 -2.60
CA VAL A 59 -1.36 -6.17 -1.22
C VAL A 59 -2.61 -6.32 -0.38
N TYR A 60 -2.72 -7.41 0.38
CA TYR A 60 -3.96 -7.74 1.08
C TYR A 60 -3.76 -8.50 2.38
N ASN A 61 -4.77 -8.46 3.21
CA ASN A 61 -4.95 -9.30 4.41
C ASN A 61 -6.44 -9.39 4.77
N ASP A 62 -6.74 -9.92 5.95
CA ASP A 62 -8.11 -10.13 6.41
C ASP A 62 -8.90 -8.82 6.65
N ARG A 63 -8.22 -7.65 6.69
CA ARG A 63 -8.83 -6.33 6.90
C ARG A 63 -9.19 -5.60 5.63
N GLY A 64 -8.43 -5.82 4.57
CA GLY A 64 -8.66 -5.16 3.29
C GLY A 64 -7.53 -5.34 2.30
N SER A 65 -7.50 -4.49 1.29
CA SER A 65 -6.46 -4.55 0.26
C SER A 65 -6.21 -3.18 -0.41
N CYS A 66 -5.01 -3.05 -0.99
CA CYS A 66 -4.70 -1.93 -1.87
C CYS A 66 -3.86 -2.41 -3.07
N TYR A 67 -3.91 -1.63 -4.13
CA TYR A 67 -3.07 -1.81 -5.31
C TYR A 67 -1.88 -0.87 -5.28
N ALA A 68 -0.70 -1.43 -5.52
CA ALA A 68 0.57 -0.71 -5.52
C ALA A 68 1.43 -1.21 -6.67
N SER A 69 2.51 -0.50 -7.00
CA SER A 69 3.48 -0.97 -8.00
C SER A 69 4.77 -1.41 -7.35
N VAL A 70 5.30 -2.53 -7.79
CA VAL A 70 6.51 -3.15 -7.22
C VAL A 70 7.75 -2.30 -7.51
N VAL A 71 8.56 -2.12 -6.49
CA VAL A 71 9.94 -1.64 -6.59
C VAL A 71 10.85 -2.65 -5.88
N ILE A 72 11.79 -3.21 -6.61
CA ILE A 72 12.76 -4.15 -6.04
C ILE A 72 13.83 -3.37 -5.27
N ASP A 73 13.96 -3.67 -3.98
CA ASP A 73 14.98 -3.06 -3.11
C ASP A 73 15.72 -4.14 -2.31
N ASN A 74 16.96 -4.40 -2.68
CA ASN A 74 17.80 -5.40 -2.02
C ASN A 74 18.36 -4.96 -0.66
N ASN A 75 18.22 -3.69 -0.30
CA ASN A 75 18.54 -3.19 1.04
C ASN A 75 17.44 -3.53 2.05
N LEU A 76 16.24 -3.84 1.56
CA LEU A 76 15.14 -4.28 2.42
C LEU A 76 15.36 -5.74 2.84
N ARG A 77 15.14 -6.03 4.12
CA ARG A 77 15.23 -7.40 4.65
C ARG A 77 14.18 -8.31 3.99
N SER A 78 14.57 -9.54 3.61
CA SER A 78 13.60 -10.55 3.17
C SER A 78 12.58 -10.85 4.26
N GLY A 79 11.32 -11.03 3.86
CA GLY A 79 10.17 -11.17 4.75
C GLY A 79 9.49 -9.85 5.14
N VAL A 80 10.00 -8.72 4.61
CA VAL A 80 9.47 -7.38 4.89
C VAL A 80 9.11 -6.69 3.58
N ILE A 81 7.98 -5.98 3.57
CA ILE A 81 7.64 -5.00 2.53
C ILE A 81 7.39 -3.64 3.13
N LEU A 82 7.57 -2.60 2.32
CA LEU A 82 7.39 -1.23 2.75
C LEU A 82 6.46 -0.50 1.79
N ILE A 83 5.39 0.09 2.34
CA ILE A 83 4.50 1.03 1.64
C ILE A 83 4.39 2.28 2.51
N SER A 84 4.81 3.43 1.98
CA SER A 84 4.75 4.69 2.73
C SER A 84 3.31 5.10 3.03
N THR A 85 3.11 5.77 4.17
CA THR A 85 1.82 6.36 4.53
C THR A 85 1.45 7.53 3.62
N GLY A 86 0.21 7.99 3.70
CA GLY A 86 -0.22 9.27 3.16
C GLY A 86 -0.80 9.24 1.76
N ALA A 87 -0.82 8.11 1.07
CA ALA A 87 -1.60 7.98 -0.15
C ALA A 87 -3.08 8.24 0.15
N TRP A 88 -3.74 9.10 -0.65
CA TRP A 88 -5.16 9.34 -0.48
C TRP A 88 -5.96 8.08 -0.75
N TYR A 89 -6.96 7.83 0.10
CA TYR A 89 -7.86 6.69 -0.07
C TYR A 89 -8.69 6.87 -1.34
N ASP A 90 -8.65 5.87 -2.20
CA ASP A 90 -9.31 5.86 -3.51
C ASP A 90 -9.89 4.46 -3.77
N PRO A 91 -11.08 4.16 -3.23
CA PRO A 91 -11.69 2.85 -3.40
C PRO A 91 -12.13 2.59 -4.83
N ILE A 92 -12.11 1.34 -5.28
CA ILE A 92 -12.67 0.95 -6.57
C ILE A 92 -14.17 1.27 -6.61
N ASP A 93 -14.89 0.87 -5.57
CA ASP A 93 -16.30 1.18 -5.38
C ASP A 93 -16.53 1.76 -3.98
N PRO A 94 -16.83 3.06 -3.87
CA PRO A 94 -17.04 3.70 -2.57
C PRO A 94 -18.30 3.24 -1.83
N SER A 95 -19.21 2.55 -2.49
CA SER A 95 -20.43 1.99 -1.88
C SER A 95 -20.18 0.66 -1.14
N ILE A 96 -19.05 0.03 -1.39
CA ILE A 96 -18.68 -1.26 -0.81
C ILE A 96 -17.69 -1.07 0.35
N ASN A 97 -18.05 -1.59 1.52
CA ASN A 97 -17.13 -1.62 2.65
C ASN A 97 -15.88 -2.45 2.32
N ASN A 98 -14.70 -1.95 2.71
CA ASN A 98 -13.41 -2.58 2.44
C ASN A 98 -13.09 -2.75 0.95
N SER A 99 -13.70 -1.93 0.08
CA SER A 99 -13.33 -1.90 -1.33
C SER A 99 -11.83 -1.66 -1.50
N PRO A 100 -11.15 -2.38 -2.40
CA PRO A 100 -9.71 -2.23 -2.61
C PRO A 100 -9.33 -0.78 -2.95
N CYS A 101 -8.30 -0.24 -2.31
CA CYS A 101 -7.80 1.09 -2.60
C CYS A 101 -6.91 1.07 -3.86
N LYS A 102 -7.23 1.88 -4.86
CA LYS A 102 -6.47 1.97 -6.12
C LYS A 102 -5.12 2.67 -5.99
N ASN A 103 -4.96 3.54 -4.98
CA ASN A 103 -3.83 4.46 -4.85
C ASN A 103 -2.71 3.97 -3.91
N GLY A 104 -2.83 2.74 -3.35
CA GLY A 104 -1.80 2.17 -2.48
C GLY A 104 -1.82 2.70 -1.05
N ASN A 105 -2.99 3.01 -0.49
CA ASN A 105 -3.10 3.44 0.90
C ASN A 105 -2.93 2.25 1.86
N PRO A 106 -1.85 2.19 2.68
CA PRO A 106 -1.60 1.09 3.60
C PRO A 106 -2.58 1.04 4.78
N ASN A 107 -3.33 2.10 5.05
CA ASN A 107 -4.31 2.10 6.15
C ASN A 107 -5.46 1.11 5.93
N THR A 108 -5.68 0.66 4.69
CA THR A 108 -6.62 -0.44 4.41
C THR A 108 -6.17 -1.79 4.99
N LEU A 109 -4.92 -1.90 5.38
CA LEU A 109 -4.26 -3.14 5.82
C LEU A 109 -3.94 -3.13 7.31
N THR A 110 -3.67 -1.95 7.88
CA THR A 110 -3.18 -1.81 9.25
C THR A 110 -4.30 -1.98 10.28
N PRO A 111 -4.00 -2.55 11.46
CA PRO A 111 -4.99 -2.69 12.52
C PRO A 111 -5.29 -1.34 13.17
N ASP A 112 -6.56 -1.06 13.41
CA ASP A 112 -7.03 0.07 14.20
C ASP A 112 -7.08 -0.31 15.68
N LYS A 113 -5.92 -0.29 16.33
CA LYS A 113 -5.76 -0.61 17.75
C LYS A 113 -4.71 0.30 18.38
N GLY A 114 -4.96 0.71 19.62
CA GLY A 114 -3.96 1.36 20.47
C GLY A 114 -2.92 0.39 21.02
N THR A 115 -1.74 0.89 21.33
CA THR A 115 -0.62 0.10 21.87
C THR A 115 -0.87 -0.38 23.29
N SER A 116 -1.57 0.40 24.10
CA SER A 116 -1.87 0.08 25.51
C SER A 116 -3.04 0.92 26.04
N SER A 117 -3.53 0.58 27.23
CA SER A 117 -4.54 1.37 27.93
C SER A 117 -4.05 2.76 28.36
N LEU A 118 -2.74 2.93 28.50
CA LEU A 118 -2.12 4.22 28.90
C LEU A 118 -1.72 5.08 27.71
N ALA A 119 -1.13 4.46 26.67
CA ALA A 119 -0.65 5.16 25.48
C ALA A 119 -1.38 4.60 24.27
N GLN A 120 -2.27 5.36 23.68
CA GLN A 120 -3.10 4.96 22.53
C GLN A 120 -2.41 5.19 21.18
N GLY A 121 -1.09 5.07 21.11
CA GLY A 121 -0.36 5.09 19.85
C GLY A 121 -0.77 3.92 18.95
N PRO A 122 -0.77 4.08 17.61
CA PRO A 122 -1.19 3.03 16.69
C PRO A 122 -0.19 1.88 16.62
N ILE A 123 -0.68 0.66 16.39
CA ILE A 123 0.15 -0.52 16.15
C ILE A 123 0.32 -0.84 14.66
N ALA A 124 0.33 0.17 13.82
CA ALA A 124 0.36 0.03 12.36
C ALA A 124 1.52 -0.84 11.84
N HIS A 125 2.66 -0.85 12.52
CA HIS A 125 3.84 -1.64 12.14
C HIS A 125 3.79 -3.11 12.58
N THR A 126 2.74 -3.56 13.24
CA THR A 126 2.50 -4.98 13.55
C THR A 126 1.49 -5.59 12.57
N CYS A 127 1.73 -5.40 11.29
CA CYS A 127 0.82 -5.78 10.22
C CYS A 127 1.45 -6.86 9.34
N MET A 128 0.75 -8.00 9.19
CA MET A 128 1.14 -9.06 8.27
C MET A 128 0.24 -9.00 7.05
N VAL A 129 0.84 -9.14 5.87
CA VAL A 129 0.16 -9.06 4.58
C VAL A 129 0.66 -10.13 3.62
N GLU A 130 -0.11 -10.33 2.55
CA GLU A 130 0.29 -11.04 1.35
C GLU A 130 0.33 -10.08 0.17
N ILE A 131 1.09 -10.46 -0.86
CA ILE A 131 1.22 -9.72 -2.12
C ILE A 131 1.11 -10.68 -3.29
N ARG A 132 0.33 -10.31 -4.29
CA ARG A 132 0.18 -11.07 -5.54
C ARG A 132 0.08 -10.15 -6.73
N LEU A 133 0.36 -10.67 -7.92
CA LEU A 133 0.11 -9.94 -9.17
C LEU A 133 -1.37 -9.53 -9.22
N ALA A 134 -1.65 -8.33 -9.68
CA ALA A 134 -3.02 -7.87 -9.86
C ALA A 134 -3.69 -8.66 -10.99
N GLU A 135 -4.94 -9.06 -10.79
CA GLU A 135 -5.73 -9.80 -11.76
C GLU A 135 -6.76 -8.87 -12.42
N GLY A 136 -6.91 -9.00 -13.74
CA GLY A 136 -7.85 -8.19 -14.51
C GLY A 136 -7.42 -6.74 -14.69
N GLU A 137 -8.33 -5.93 -15.21
CA GLU A 137 -8.10 -4.49 -15.42
C GLU A 137 -8.42 -3.72 -14.14
N ILE A 138 -7.40 -3.08 -13.57
CA ILE A 138 -7.54 -2.26 -12.37
C ILE A 138 -7.75 -0.81 -12.80
N PRO A 139 -8.86 -0.15 -12.40
CA PRO A 139 -9.14 1.23 -12.76
C PRO A 139 -8.01 2.18 -12.37
N SER A 140 -7.81 3.22 -13.17
CA SER A 140 -6.84 4.27 -12.87
C SER A 140 -7.15 4.97 -11.55
N VAL A 141 -6.12 5.56 -10.94
CA VAL A 141 -6.27 6.38 -9.73
C VAL A 141 -7.09 7.62 -10.05
N THR A 142 -8.12 7.88 -9.25
CA THR A 142 -9.02 9.02 -9.38
C THR A 142 -8.98 9.96 -8.17
N ALA A 143 -8.15 9.66 -7.18
CA ALA A 143 -8.01 10.45 -5.95
C ALA A 143 -7.67 11.94 -6.19
N TYR A 144 -7.10 12.27 -7.33
CA TYR A 144 -6.65 13.63 -7.68
C TYR A 144 -7.55 14.31 -8.71
N ASP A 145 -8.60 13.65 -9.13
CA ASP A 145 -9.54 14.21 -10.08
C ASP A 145 -10.33 15.36 -9.42
N PRO A 146 -10.65 16.43 -10.15
CA PRO A 146 -11.50 17.48 -9.61
C PRO A 146 -12.89 16.92 -9.27
N PRO A 147 -13.56 17.49 -8.26
CA PRO A 147 -14.90 17.06 -7.89
C PRO A 147 -15.87 17.26 -9.09
N ARG A 148 -16.71 16.26 -9.31
CA ARG A 148 -17.79 16.38 -10.28
C ARG A 148 -18.96 17.05 -9.59
N PHE A 149 -19.39 18.21 -10.10
CA PHE A 149 -20.64 18.84 -9.69
C PHE A 149 -21.81 18.13 -10.42
N ILE A 150 -22.79 17.68 -9.65
CA ILE A 150 -24.02 17.06 -10.15
C ILE A 150 -25.07 18.14 -10.29
#